data_94dbf2e5d48e35eb920402df3eb1f209
#
_entry.id   94dbf2e5d48e35eb920402df3eb1f209
#
_cell.length_a   1.000
_cell.length_b   1.000
_cell.length_c   1.000
_cell.angle_alpha   90.00
_cell.angle_beta   90.00
_cell.angle_gamma   90.00
#
_symmetry.space_group_name_H-M   'P 1'
#
loop_
_entity.id
_entity.type
_entity.pdbx_description
1 polymer ?
#
loop_
_entity_poly.entity_id
_entity_poly.type
_entity_poly.pdbx_seq_one_letter_code
_entity_poly.pdbx_strand_id
1 'polypeptide(L)'
;MYRIILTQRAKVDLESAYNYIYYNLANPIAAKRFKYKIPKTISYLQIFPFMGKRYSNTNLRFTYFKNYLIFYHVENQKVKIQRILYKKQNFKNKFNK
;
A
#
# COMPACT_ATOMS: atom_id res chain seq x y z
N MET A 1 -14.14 -12.44 -8.27
CA MET A 1 -13.26 -11.27 -8.03
C MET A 1 -13.00 -11.12 -6.54
N TYR A 2 -11.76 -10.89 -6.18
CA TYR A 2 -11.40 -10.73 -4.78
C TYR A 2 -11.85 -9.37 -4.25
N ARG A 3 -12.14 -9.31 -2.96
CA ARG A 3 -12.53 -8.05 -2.31
C ARG A 3 -11.31 -7.39 -1.71
N ILE A 4 -11.25 -6.07 -1.85
CA ILE A 4 -10.17 -5.27 -1.27
C ILE A 4 -10.61 -4.75 0.08
N ILE A 5 -9.78 -4.95 1.09
CA ILE A 5 -10.02 -4.44 2.44
C ILE A 5 -8.78 -3.69 2.86
N LEU A 6 -8.94 -2.45 3.29
CA LEU A 6 -7.85 -1.68 3.86
C LEU A 6 -7.93 -1.74 5.37
N THR A 7 -6.83 -2.13 6.00
CA THR A 7 -6.76 -2.08 7.46
C THR A 7 -6.73 -0.62 7.90
N GLN A 8 -6.99 -0.40 9.17
CA GLN A 8 -6.93 0.95 9.72
C GLN A 8 -5.53 1.54 9.53
N ARG A 9 -4.50 0.72 9.70
CA ARG A 9 -3.13 1.18 9.51
C ARG A 9 -2.87 1.60 8.07
N ALA A 10 -3.38 0.85 7.11
CA ALA A 10 -3.23 1.20 5.71
C ALA A 10 -3.91 2.52 5.40
N LYS A 11 -5.08 2.76 5.99
CA LYS A 11 -5.79 4.02 5.79
C LYS A 11 -4.99 5.19 6.35
N VAL A 12 -4.41 5.00 7.53
CA VAL A 12 -3.56 6.03 8.13
C VAL A 12 -2.32 6.25 7.28
N ASP A 13 -1.73 5.18 6.75
CA ASP A 13 -0.57 5.30 5.86
C ASP A 13 -0.89 6.14 4.65
N LEU A 14 -2.05 5.92 4.05
CA LEU A 14 -2.45 6.69 2.86
C LEU A 14 -2.59 8.17 3.19
N GLU A 15 -3.24 8.45 4.29
CA GLU A 15 -3.44 9.84 4.69
C GLU A 15 -2.11 10.52 5.00
N SER A 16 -1.23 9.81 5.70
CA SER A 16 0.09 10.34 6.05
C SER A 16 0.91 10.61 4.79
N ALA A 17 0.86 9.70 3.82
CA ALA A 17 1.59 9.88 2.57
C ALA A 17 1.07 11.09 1.80
N TYR A 18 -0.25 11.21 1.72
CA TYR A 18 -0.87 12.35 1.04
C TYR A 18 -0.44 13.66 1.68
N ASN A 19 -0.53 13.73 3.02
CA ASN A 19 -0.18 14.94 3.75
C ASN A 19 1.31 15.28 3.59
N TYR A 20 2.16 14.28 3.60
CA TYR A 20 3.59 14.51 3.43
C TYR A 20 3.88 15.13 2.06
N ILE A 21 3.26 14.57 1.01
CA ILE A 21 3.48 15.10 -0.35
C ILE A 21 2.93 16.51 -0.46
N TYR A 22 1.75 16.72 0.10
CA TYR A 22 1.07 18.01 -0.02
C TYR A 22 1.80 19.11 0.74
N TYR A 23 2.12 18.85 2.00
CA TYR A 23 2.65 19.89 2.88
C TYR A 23 4.17 19.91 2.95
N ASN A 24 4.78 18.74 3.16
CA ASN A 24 6.23 18.70 3.34
C ASN A 24 6.98 18.87 2.03
N LEU A 25 6.48 18.27 0.97
CA LEU A 25 7.09 18.44 -0.34
C LEU A 25 6.49 19.61 -1.10
N ALA A 26 5.49 20.26 -0.53
CA ALA A 26 4.81 21.41 -1.13
C ALA A 26 4.40 21.13 -2.58
N ASN A 27 3.85 19.93 -2.80
CA ASN A 27 3.48 19.53 -4.14
C ASN A 27 2.03 19.05 -4.19
N PRO A 28 1.06 19.99 -4.21
CA PRO A 28 -0.36 19.61 -4.20
C PRO A 28 -0.76 18.78 -5.42
N ILE A 29 -0.14 19.02 -6.56
CA ILE A 29 -0.46 18.29 -7.78
C ILE A 29 -0.07 16.83 -7.63
N ALA A 30 1.13 16.57 -7.12
CA ALA A 30 1.58 15.21 -6.88
C ALA A 30 0.75 14.53 -5.80
N ALA A 31 0.33 15.27 -4.78
CA ALA A 31 -0.49 14.72 -3.72
C ALA A 31 -1.85 14.26 -4.26
N LYS A 32 -2.46 15.09 -5.09
CA LYS A 32 -3.74 14.72 -5.69
C LYS A 32 -3.60 13.53 -6.63
N ARG A 33 -2.50 13.48 -7.36
CA ARG A 33 -2.23 12.35 -8.26
C ARG A 33 -2.08 11.06 -7.46
N PHE A 34 -1.37 11.13 -6.34
CA PHE A 34 -1.19 9.99 -5.46
C PHE A 34 -2.56 9.49 -4.97
N LYS A 35 -3.36 10.40 -4.45
CA LYS A 35 -4.68 10.07 -3.91
C LYS A 35 -5.59 9.43 -4.96
N TYR A 36 -5.44 9.84 -6.19
CA TYR A 36 -6.28 9.38 -7.27
C TYR A 36 -5.81 8.06 -7.85
N LYS A 37 -4.50 7.89 -7.99
CA LYS A 37 -3.95 6.74 -8.71
C LYS A 37 -3.68 5.52 -7.84
N ILE A 38 -3.46 5.70 -6.54
CA ILE A 38 -3.14 4.55 -5.71
C ILE A 38 -4.32 3.58 -5.56
N PRO A 39 -5.58 4.04 -5.45
CA PRO A 39 -6.69 3.09 -5.43
C PRO A 39 -6.78 2.30 -6.73
N LYS A 40 -6.42 2.92 -7.84
CA LYS A 40 -6.44 2.23 -9.13
C LYS A 40 -5.42 1.10 -9.15
N THR A 41 -4.23 1.37 -8.63
CA THR A 41 -3.20 0.35 -8.53
C THR A 41 -3.66 -0.80 -7.64
N ILE A 42 -4.26 -0.47 -6.51
CA ILE A 42 -4.76 -1.48 -5.59
C ILE A 42 -5.86 -2.31 -6.23
N SER A 43 -6.70 -1.70 -7.07
CA SER A 43 -7.81 -2.41 -7.68
C SER A 43 -7.37 -3.54 -8.60
N TYR A 44 -6.16 -3.49 -9.13
CA TYR A 44 -5.66 -4.60 -9.95
C TYR A 44 -5.53 -5.88 -9.14
N LEU A 45 -5.39 -5.76 -7.84
CA LEU A 45 -5.28 -6.94 -6.98
C LEU A 45 -6.58 -7.70 -6.86
N GLN A 46 -7.70 -7.11 -7.27
CA GLN A 46 -8.98 -7.83 -7.32
C GLN A 46 -8.95 -8.92 -8.37
N ILE A 47 -8.20 -8.71 -9.43
CA ILE A 47 -8.13 -9.65 -10.56
C ILE A 47 -6.86 -10.49 -10.44
N PHE A 48 -5.76 -9.88 -10.03
CA PHE A 48 -4.47 -10.54 -9.93
C PHE A 48 -3.93 -10.47 -8.50
N PRO A 49 -4.58 -11.17 -7.56
CA PRO A 49 -4.21 -11.02 -6.14
C PRO A 49 -2.81 -11.50 -5.81
N PHE A 50 -2.26 -12.39 -6.62
CA PHE A 50 -0.93 -12.94 -6.35
C PHE A 50 0.17 -12.33 -7.21
N MET A 51 -0.11 -11.18 -7.82
CA MET A 51 0.88 -10.54 -8.69
C MET A 51 2.07 -9.96 -7.92
N GLY A 52 1.88 -9.64 -6.65
CA GLY A 52 2.96 -9.10 -5.84
C GLY A 52 3.94 -10.18 -5.41
N LYS A 53 5.16 -9.75 -5.10
CA LYS A 53 6.19 -10.66 -4.61
C LYS A 53 5.97 -10.98 -3.14
N ARG A 54 6.35 -12.17 -2.75
CA ARG A 54 6.31 -12.53 -1.34
C ARG A 54 7.37 -11.75 -0.58
N TYR A 55 7.00 -11.32 0.61
CA TYR A 55 7.90 -10.59 1.46
C TYR A 55 8.58 -11.59 2.40
N SER A 56 9.84 -11.88 2.11
CA SER A 56 10.62 -12.80 2.93
C SER A 56 9.87 -14.13 3.09
N ASN A 57 9.89 -14.73 4.28
CA ASN A 57 9.20 -15.99 4.56
C ASN A 57 7.85 -15.78 5.22
N THR A 58 7.21 -14.68 4.90
CA THR A 58 5.92 -14.35 5.49
C THR A 58 4.79 -14.63 4.51
N ASN A 59 3.56 -14.45 4.96
CA ASN A 59 2.39 -14.52 4.10
C ASN A 59 2.10 -13.20 3.42
N LEU A 60 2.92 -12.18 3.70
CA LEU A 60 2.73 -10.88 3.06
C LEU A 60 3.30 -10.90 1.66
N ARG A 61 2.64 -10.15 0.81
CA ARG A 61 3.12 -9.85 -0.52
C ARG A 61 3.23 -8.34 -0.63
N PHE A 62 3.97 -7.88 -1.61
CA PHE A 62 4.05 -6.45 -1.85
C PHE A 62 4.10 -6.15 -3.33
N THR A 63 3.56 -5.00 -3.66
CA THR A 63 3.67 -4.43 -5.01
C THR A 63 4.01 -2.96 -4.83
N TYR A 64 4.29 -2.30 -5.94
CA TYR A 64 4.77 -0.92 -5.89
C TYR A 64 3.75 0.04 -6.46
N PHE A 65 3.74 1.22 -5.89
CA PHE A 65 3.21 2.40 -6.56
C PHE A 65 4.27 3.48 -6.42
N LYS A 66 5.03 3.71 -7.49
CA LYS A 66 6.15 4.65 -7.47
C LYS A 66 7.12 4.30 -6.33
N ASN A 67 7.28 5.21 -5.37
CA ASN A 67 8.20 5.01 -4.27
C ASN A 67 7.57 4.39 -3.04
N TYR A 68 6.36 3.88 -3.17
CA TYR A 68 5.63 3.27 -2.06
C TYR A 68 5.47 1.78 -2.30
N LEU A 69 5.57 1.03 -1.21
CA LEU A 69 5.30 -0.39 -1.24
C LEU A 69 3.93 -0.63 -0.61
N ILE A 70 3.14 -1.42 -1.30
CA ILE A 70 1.81 -1.79 -0.83
C ILE A 70 1.92 -3.23 -0.35
N PHE A 71 1.88 -3.41 0.97
CA PHE A 71 1.97 -4.73 1.59
C PHE A 71 0.57 -5.27 1.80
N TYR A 72 0.34 -6.49 1.38
CA TYR A 72 -0.98 -7.07 1.48
C TYR A 72 -0.89 -8.57 1.67
N HIS A 73 -2.03 -9.16 2.01
CA HIS A 73 -2.10 -10.58 2.19
C HIS A 73 -3.44 -11.07 1.66
N VAL A 74 -3.43 -12.25 1.08
CA VAL A 74 -4.59 -12.81 0.40
C VAL A 74 -5.14 -13.96 1.22
N GLU A 75 -6.43 -13.89 1.52
CA GLU A 75 -7.05 -14.90 2.39
C GLU A 75 -8.56 -14.88 2.16
N ASN A 76 -9.13 -16.05 1.95
CA ASN A 76 -10.60 -16.19 1.86
C ASN A 76 -11.25 -15.24 0.86
N GLN A 77 -10.71 -15.17 -0.36
CA GLN A 77 -11.24 -14.32 -1.42
C GLN A 77 -11.12 -12.83 -1.09
N LYS A 78 -10.24 -12.48 -0.16
CA LYS A 78 -10.02 -11.08 0.22
C LYS A 78 -8.57 -10.72 0.06
N VAL A 79 -8.33 -9.48 -0.34
CA VAL A 79 -7.00 -8.89 -0.37
C VAL A 79 -6.98 -7.83 0.70
N LYS A 80 -6.25 -8.10 1.78
CA LYS A 80 -6.13 -7.18 2.90
C LYS A 80 -4.90 -6.34 2.73
N ILE A 81 -5.09 -5.05 2.51
CA ILE A 81 -3.96 -4.12 2.41
C ILE A 81 -3.52 -3.80 3.83
N GLN A 82 -2.33 -4.25 4.20
CA GLN A 82 -1.82 -4.15 5.56
C GLN A 82 -1.11 -2.83 5.82
N ARG A 83 -0.21 -2.45 4.92
CA ARG A 83 0.56 -1.22 5.06
C ARG A 83 0.86 -0.64 3.70
N ILE A 84 1.03 0.67 3.66
CA ILE A 84 1.49 1.38 2.46
C ILE A 84 2.62 2.27 2.93
N LEU A 85 3.86 1.88 2.60
CA LEU A 85 5.03 2.49 3.19
C LEU A 85 5.97 3.02 2.13
N TYR A 86 6.60 4.15 2.43
CA TYR A 86 7.62 4.72 1.58
C TYR A 86 8.81 3.76 1.56
N LYS A 87 9.35 3.48 0.38
CA LYS A 87 10.33 2.40 0.24
C LYS A 87 11.64 2.65 1.00
N LYS A 88 11.90 3.89 1.36
CA LYS A 88 13.12 4.20 2.13
C LYS A 88 12.96 4.10 3.63
N GLN A 89 11.75 3.79 4.09
CA GLN A 89 11.55 3.59 5.51
C GLN A 89 12.10 2.23 5.92
N ASN A 90 12.52 2.14 7.18
CA ASN A 90 12.92 0.86 7.73
C ASN A 90 11.68 0.07 8.12
N PHE A 91 11.05 -0.53 7.13
CA PHE A 91 9.77 -1.18 7.37
C PHE A 91 9.87 -2.53 8.05
N LYS A 92 11.07 -3.07 8.21
CA LYS A 92 11.22 -4.28 9.01
C LYS A 92 10.68 -4.08 10.42
N ASN A 93 10.93 -2.92 10.99
CA ASN A 93 10.44 -2.62 12.33
C ASN A 93 8.94 -2.43 12.39
N LYS A 94 8.29 -2.27 11.23
CA LYS A 94 6.84 -2.09 11.18
C LYS A 94 6.10 -3.42 11.30
N PHE A 95 6.76 -4.52 11.02
CA PHE A 95 6.14 -5.85 11.03
C PHE A 95 6.66 -6.74 12.14
N ASN A 96 7.79 -6.42 12.73
CA ASN A 96 8.35 -7.18 13.85
C ASN A 96 7.70 -6.74 15.13
N LYS A 97 7.28 -7.72 15.91
CA LYS A 97 6.64 -7.39 17.16
C LYS A 97 7.40 -7.99 18.28
#